data_d63a22ef7e109c09eab43875c23d31c9
#
_entry.id   d63a22ef7e109c09eab43875c23d31c9
#
_cell.length_a   1.000
_cell.length_b   1.000
_cell.length_c   1.000
_cell.angle_alpha   90.00
_cell.angle_beta   90.00
_cell.angle_gamma   90.00
#
_symmetry.space_group_name_H-M   'P 1'
#
loop_
_entity.id
_entity.type
_entity.pdbx_description
1 polymer ?
#
loop_
_entity_poly.entity_id
_entity_poly.type
_entity_poly.pdbx_seq_one_letter_code
_entity_poly.pdbx_strand_id
1 'polypeptide(L)'
;MAAQTFGDGAGAAGHIQEFTFEGEPVWDYRFASTMQLAHHDIFKMPNGNVLMIVWDKKSPEQAVAAGRRPETVGQSQLLVDCIYEIHPTGKIGYVASASPNQKPAPVRAGTNKGEI
;
A
#
# COMPACT_ATOMS: atom_id res chain seq x y z
N MET A 1 11.67 5.28 -10.89
CA MET A 1 10.75 5.97 -9.98
C MET A 1 9.35 5.43 -10.21
N ALA A 2 8.68 5.07 -9.15
CA ALA A 2 7.29 4.64 -9.28
C ALA A 2 6.43 5.83 -9.70
N ALA A 3 5.67 5.68 -10.76
CA ALA A 3 4.72 6.70 -11.16
C ALA A 3 3.63 6.79 -10.10
N GLN A 4 3.29 7.98 -9.74
CA GLN A 4 2.14 8.16 -8.87
C GLN A 4 0.87 7.83 -9.63
N THR A 5 0.17 6.87 -9.12
CA THR A 5 -1.02 6.37 -9.80
C THR A 5 -2.31 6.97 -9.23
N PHE A 6 -2.20 7.71 -8.14
CA PHE A 6 -3.34 8.34 -7.48
C PHE A 6 -3.31 9.86 -7.52
N GLY A 7 -2.56 10.41 -8.43
CA GLY A 7 -2.39 11.86 -8.47
C GLY A 7 -1.54 12.37 -7.32
N ASP A 8 -1.67 13.61 -6.99
CA ASP A 8 -0.78 14.28 -6.06
C ASP A 8 -1.21 14.16 -4.60
N GLY A 9 -1.61 12.98 -4.20
CA GLY A 9 -1.97 12.75 -2.81
C GLY A 9 -0.79 13.05 -1.89
N ALA A 10 -0.96 13.97 -0.96
CA ALA A 10 0.08 14.30 0.00
C ALA A 10 0.46 13.05 0.79
N GLY A 11 1.75 12.81 0.92
CA GLY A 11 2.26 11.67 1.65
C GLY A 11 2.21 10.33 0.92
N ALA A 12 1.81 10.32 -0.34
CA ALA A 12 1.78 9.10 -1.12
C ALA A 12 3.16 8.78 -1.70
N ALA A 13 3.57 7.53 -1.61
CA ALA A 13 4.84 7.05 -2.14
C ALA A 13 4.73 5.57 -2.47
N GLY A 14 5.55 5.12 -3.41
CA GLY A 14 5.56 3.71 -3.79
C GLY A 14 6.89 3.04 -3.57
N HIS A 15 7.74 3.60 -2.73
CA HIS A 15 9.12 3.16 -2.60
C HIS A 15 9.56 3.21 -1.15
N ILE A 16 10.03 2.08 -0.65
CA ILE A 16 10.58 1.95 0.69
C ILE A 16 12.05 1.54 0.55
N GLN A 17 12.91 2.25 1.23
CA GLN A 17 14.35 1.97 1.17
C GLN A 17 14.94 1.93 2.58
N GLU A 18 15.90 1.06 2.77
CA GLU A 18 16.70 1.00 3.98
C GLU A 18 18.16 1.22 3.61
N PHE A 19 18.82 2.08 4.38
CA PHE A 19 20.22 2.41 4.19
C PHE A 19 21.01 2.14 5.47
N THR A 20 22.30 1.85 5.33
CA THR A 20 23.19 1.88 6.48
C THR A 20 23.36 3.32 6.95
N PHE A 21 23.97 3.49 8.11
CA PHE A 21 24.26 4.82 8.63
C PHE A 21 25.17 5.62 7.69
N GLU A 22 26.04 4.94 6.94
CA GLU A 22 26.95 5.55 5.98
C GLU A 22 26.28 5.87 4.63
N GLY A 23 25.01 5.51 4.47
CA GLY A 23 24.26 5.81 3.25
C GLY A 23 24.28 4.69 2.22
N GLU A 24 24.77 3.51 2.55
CA GLU A 24 24.76 2.37 1.65
C GLU A 24 23.38 1.74 1.60
N PRO A 25 22.80 1.51 0.41
CA PRO A 25 21.49 0.85 0.33
C PRO A 25 21.58 -0.60 0.77
N VAL A 26 20.66 -0.99 1.67
CA VAL A 26 20.57 -2.34 2.20
C VAL A 26 19.38 -3.08 1.63
N TRP A 27 18.27 -2.37 1.44
CA TRP A 27 17.03 -2.97 0.99
C TRP A 27 16.22 -1.93 0.24
N ASP A 28 15.55 -2.39 -0.81
CA ASP A 28 14.79 -1.51 -1.70
C ASP A 28 13.52 -2.25 -2.11
N TYR A 29 12.37 -1.68 -1.83
CA TYR A 29 11.08 -2.28 -2.14
C TYR A 29 10.19 -1.26 -2.82
N ARG A 30 9.66 -1.63 -3.98
CA ARG A 30 8.72 -0.78 -4.71
C ARG A 30 7.34 -1.37 -4.66
N PHE A 31 6.39 -0.52 -4.31
CA PHE A 31 4.99 -0.91 -4.22
C PHE A 31 4.12 0.23 -4.74
N ALA A 32 3.65 0.09 -5.96
CA ALA A 32 2.71 1.03 -6.55
C ALA A 32 1.99 0.35 -7.71
N SER A 33 0.70 0.61 -7.84
CA SER A 33 -0.10 0.14 -8.94
C SER A 33 -1.22 1.14 -9.19
N THR A 34 -2.06 0.88 -10.21
CA THR A 34 -3.23 1.71 -10.45
C THR A 34 -4.30 1.56 -9.36
N MET A 35 -4.21 0.50 -8.57
CA MET A 35 -5.22 0.16 -7.56
C MET A 35 -4.73 0.31 -6.12
N GLN A 36 -3.43 0.38 -5.91
CA GLN A 36 -2.86 0.40 -4.57
C GLN A 36 -1.63 1.29 -4.51
N LEU A 37 -1.49 2.04 -3.42
CA LEU A 37 -0.38 2.95 -3.23
C LEU A 37 -0.06 3.07 -1.75
N ALA A 38 1.21 2.89 -1.40
CA ALA A 38 1.67 3.12 -0.04
C ALA A 38 1.62 4.61 0.29
N HIS A 39 1.28 4.93 1.53
CA HIS A 39 1.20 6.33 1.94
C HIS A 39 1.63 6.52 3.39
N HIS A 40 2.14 7.71 3.64
CA HIS A 40 2.47 8.30 4.93
C HIS A 40 3.54 7.59 5.74
N ASP A 41 3.34 6.34 6.18
CA ASP A 41 4.20 5.78 7.20
C ASP A 41 4.45 4.28 7.01
N ILE A 42 5.56 3.84 7.56
CA ILE A 42 5.95 2.45 7.64
C ILE A 42 6.50 2.18 9.04
N PHE A 43 6.52 0.91 9.42
CA PHE A 43 7.10 0.51 10.70
C PHE A 43 7.87 -0.79 10.53
N LYS A 44 9.16 -0.75 10.84
CA LYS A 44 10.00 -1.96 10.83
C LYS A 44 9.83 -2.70 12.14
N MET A 45 9.37 -3.94 12.06
CA MET A 45 9.15 -4.77 13.24
C MET A 45 10.45 -5.42 13.72
N PRO A 46 10.48 -5.86 14.99
CA PRO A 46 11.68 -6.52 15.54
C PRO A 46 12.11 -7.76 14.76
N ASN A 47 11.17 -8.45 14.09
CA ASN A 47 11.52 -9.62 13.28
C ASN A 47 12.09 -9.26 11.90
N GLY A 48 12.24 -7.98 11.59
CA GLY A 48 12.76 -7.50 10.31
C GLY A 48 11.73 -7.25 9.24
N ASN A 49 10.48 -7.65 9.46
CA ASN A 49 9.40 -7.36 8.51
C ASN A 49 8.97 -5.90 8.63
N VAL A 50 8.36 -5.37 7.58
CA VAL A 50 7.91 -3.98 7.54
C VAL A 50 6.40 -3.93 7.42
N LEU A 51 5.75 -3.19 8.29
CA LEU A 51 4.34 -2.84 8.12
C LEU A 51 4.22 -1.60 7.27
N MET A 52 3.25 -1.60 6.37
CA MET A 52 3.06 -0.52 5.41
C MET A 52 1.58 -0.18 5.32
N ILE A 53 1.26 1.09 5.39
CA ILE A 53 -0.11 1.57 5.16
C ILE A 53 -0.31 1.78 3.67
N VAL A 54 -1.41 1.28 3.15
CA VAL A 54 -1.71 1.30 1.73
C VAL A 54 -3.13 1.84 1.52
N TRP A 55 -3.29 2.73 0.56
CA TRP A 55 -4.59 3.01 -0.01
C TRP A 55 -4.95 1.92 -1.00
N ASP A 56 -6.08 1.28 -0.74
CA ASP A 56 -6.70 0.34 -1.66
C ASP A 56 -7.86 1.05 -2.34
N LYS A 57 -7.80 1.16 -3.65
CA LYS A 57 -8.73 1.96 -4.43
C LYS A 57 -9.98 1.15 -4.73
N LYS A 58 -11.13 1.70 -4.38
CA LYS A 58 -12.43 1.08 -4.66
C LYS A 58 -13.24 1.96 -5.58
N SER A 59 -13.89 1.35 -6.56
CA SER A 59 -14.84 2.05 -7.41
C SER A 59 -16.11 2.39 -6.62
N PRO A 60 -16.92 3.36 -7.09
CA PRO A 60 -18.21 3.62 -6.48
C PRO A 60 -19.09 2.36 -6.39
N GLU A 61 -19.07 1.53 -7.44
CA GLU A 61 -19.84 0.30 -7.48
C GLU A 61 -19.40 -0.70 -6.43
N GLN A 62 -18.10 -0.82 -6.23
CA GLN A 62 -17.55 -1.70 -5.19
C GLN A 62 -17.92 -1.21 -3.80
N ALA A 63 -17.89 0.10 -3.58
CA ALA A 63 -18.25 0.68 -2.30
C ALA A 63 -19.72 0.42 -1.97
N VAL A 64 -20.60 0.61 -2.94
CA VAL A 64 -22.04 0.36 -2.77
C VAL A 64 -22.30 -1.14 -2.52
N ALA A 65 -21.65 -2.00 -3.28
CA ALA A 65 -21.79 -3.45 -3.10
C ALA A 65 -21.36 -3.89 -1.70
N ALA A 66 -20.43 -3.17 -1.09
CA ALA A 66 -19.96 -3.47 0.27
C ALA A 66 -20.83 -2.85 1.37
N GLY A 67 -21.90 -2.14 1.01
CA GLY A 67 -22.85 -1.61 1.96
C GLY A 67 -22.86 -0.10 2.11
N ARG A 68 -22.03 0.63 1.36
CA ARG A 68 -22.05 2.08 1.41
C ARG A 68 -23.29 2.62 0.70
N ARG A 69 -23.90 3.65 1.28
CA ARG A 69 -25.09 4.25 0.68
C ARG A 69 -24.71 4.97 -0.61
N PRO A 70 -25.46 4.72 -1.72
CA PRO A 70 -25.09 5.29 -3.02
C PRO A 70 -24.98 6.81 -3.03
N GLU A 71 -25.82 7.51 -2.28
CA GLU A 71 -25.81 8.96 -2.23
C GLU A 71 -24.56 9.55 -1.57
N THR A 72 -23.76 8.74 -0.90
CA THR A 72 -22.55 9.19 -0.22
C THR A 72 -21.27 8.95 -1.04
N VAL A 73 -21.38 8.23 -2.16
CA VAL A 73 -20.18 7.83 -2.93
C VAL A 73 -19.85 8.84 -4.02
N GLY A 74 -20.85 9.38 -4.70
CA GLY A 74 -20.64 10.27 -5.82
C GLY A 74 -19.96 9.57 -6.98
N GLN A 75 -19.18 10.33 -7.75
CA GLN A 75 -18.44 9.85 -8.91
C GLN A 75 -16.99 9.48 -8.57
N SER A 76 -16.56 9.80 -7.35
CA SER A 76 -15.17 9.63 -6.95
C SER A 76 -14.92 8.21 -6.47
N GLN A 77 -13.67 7.78 -6.62
CA GLN A 77 -13.24 6.51 -6.07
C GLN A 77 -13.00 6.64 -4.57
N LEU A 78 -13.23 5.56 -3.86
CA LEU A 78 -12.98 5.49 -2.43
C LEU A 78 -11.57 4.93 -2.21
N LEU A 79 -10.82 5.60 -1.34
CA LEU A 79 -9.52 5.11 -0.90
C LEU A 79 -9.70 4.51 0.49
N VAL A 80 -9.39 3.23 0.62
CA VAL A 80 -9.54 2.49 1.88
C VAL A 80 -8.16 2.20 2.44
N ASP A 81 -7.95 2.55 3.70
CA ASP A 81 -6.69 2.25 4.37
C ASP A 81 -6.59 0.77 4.69
N CYS A 82 -5.49 0.19 4.27
CA CYS A 82 -5.14 -1.20 4.57
C CYS A 82 -3.74 -1.26 5.13
N ILE A 83 -3.44 -2.32 5.86
CA ILE A 83 -2.10 -2.58 6.35
C ILE A 83 -1.61 -3.88 5.74
N TYR A 84 -0.42 -3.82 5.21
CA TYR A 84 0.28 -4.98 4.67
C TYR A 84 1.60 -5.18 5.39
N GLU A 85 2.01 -6.42 5.49
CA GLU A 85 3.30 -6.79 6.06
C GLU A 85 4.21 -7.31 4.95
N ILE A 86 5.41 -6.76 4.89
CA ILE A 86 6.39 -7.11 3.87
C ILE A 86 7.55 -7.84 4.54
N HIS A 87 7.86 -9.01 4.06
CA HIS A 87 9.07 -9.73 4.44
C HIS A 87 10.28 -9.15 3.70
N PRO A 88 11.48 -9.23 4.27
CA PRO A 88 12.69 -8.76 3.59
C PRO A 88 12.90 -9.40 2.21
N THR A 89 12.38 -10.60 1.99
CA THR A 89 12.45 -11.29 0.70
C THR A 89 11.49 -10.74 -0.34
N GLY A 90 10.59 -9.81 0.06
CA GLY A 90 9.62 -9.22 -0.84
C GLY A 90 8.24 -9.85 -0.78
N LYS A 91 8.06 -10.93 -0.02
CA LYS A 91 6.72 -11.47 0.20
C LYS A 91 5.86 -10.47 0.94
N ILE A 92 4.62 -10.32 0.49
CA ILE A 92 3.70 -9.36 1.07
C ILE A 92 2.39 -10.06 1.45
N GLY A 93 1.83 -9.66 2.58
CA GLY A 93 0.57 -10.21 3.07
C GLY A 93 -0.34 -9.15 3.63
N TYR A 94 -1.63 -9.32 3.46
CA TYR A 94 -2.64 -8.47 4.02
C TYR A 94 -2.74 -8.71 5.54
N VAL A 95 -2.86 -7.63 6.31
CA VAL A 95 -3.01 -7.69 7.76
C VAL A 95 -4.39 -7.19 8.19
N ALA A 96 -4.77 -5.99 7.77
CA ALA A 96 -6.00 -5.37 8.22
C ALA A 96 -6.50 -4.33 7.23
N SER A 97 -7.79 -4.00 7.31
CA SER A 97 -8.40 -2.96 6.50
C SER A 97 -9.35 -2.13 7.37
N ALA A 98 -9.44 -0.84 7.08
CA ALA A 98 -10.40 0.05 7.69
C ALA A 98 -11.84 -0.28 7.27
N SER A 99 -12.01 -1.01 6.18
CA SER A 99 -13.31 -1.50 5.71
C SER A 99 -13.31 -3.03 5.73
N PRO A 100 -13.55 -3.67 6.87
CA PRO A 100 -13.43 -5.12 6.98
C PRO A 100 -14.43 -5.89 6.12
N ASN A 101 -15.52 -5.27 5.70
CA ASN A 101 -16.52 -5.89 4.83
C ASN A 101 -16.16 -5.81 3.35
N GLN A 102 -15.07 -5.14 2.99
CA GLN A 102 -14.57 -5.07 1.64
C GLN A 102 -13.29 -5.86 1.54
N LYS A 103 -13.28 -6.83 0.64
CA LYS A 103 -12.03 -7.54 0.35
C LYS A 103 -11.07 -6.56 -0.32
N PRO A 104 -9.81 -6.52 0.09
CA PRO A 104 -8.83 -5.72 -0.61
C PRO A 104 -8.64 -6.24 -2.03
N ALA A 105 -8.18 -5.36 -2.91
CA ALA A 105 -7.81 -5.79 -4.26
C ALA A 105 -6.68 -6.82 -4.18
N PRO A 106 -6.58 -7.74 -5.15
CA PRO A 106 -5.45 -8.66 -5.18
C PRO A 106 -4.14 -7.90 -5.14
N VAL A 107 -3.26 -8.30 -4.22
CA VAL A 107 -1.98 -7.63 -4.06
C VAL A 107 -1.03 -8.14 -5.12
N ARG A 108 -0.51 -7.21 -5.91
CA ARG A 108 0.59 -7.51 -6.81
C ARG A 108 1.88 -7.47 -6.00
N ALA A 109 2.67 -8.52 -6.10
CA ALA A 109 3.95 -8.55 -5.41
C ALA A 109 4.79 -7.33 -5.83
N GLY A 110 5.35 -6.65 -4.86
CA GLY A 110 6.25 -5.55 -5.10
C GLY A 110 7.57 -6.04 -5.69
N THR A 111 8.31 -5.14 -6.30
CA THR A 111 9.62 -5.45 -6.81
C THR A 111 10.64 -5.28 -5.69
N ASN A 112 11.26 -6.38 -5.30
CA ASN A 112 12.38 -6.35 -4.37
C ASN A 112 13.67 -6.24 -5.19
N LYS A 113 14.36 -5.14 -5.02
CA LYS A 113 15.63 -4.89 -5.72
C LYS A 113 16.81 -5.54 -5.01
N GLY A 114 16.49 -6.33 -4.03
CA GLY A 114 17.50 -7.09 -3.40
C GLY A 114 17.86 -6.61 -2.03
N GLU A 115 18.05 -7.59 -1.19
CA GLU A 115 18.91 -7.42 -0.06
C GLU A 115 20.30 -7.33 -0.64
N ILE A 116 20.90 -6.25 -0.40
CA ILE A 116 22.24 -6.05 -0.88
C ILE A 116 23.22 -6.67 0.10
#